data_e2a667ac15ec4f557cf7b8518529610e
#
_entry.id   e2a667ac15ec4f557cf7b8518529610e
#
_cell.length_a   1.000
_cell.length_b   1.000
_cell.length_c   1.000
_cell.angle_alpha   90.00
_cell.angle_beta   90.00
_cell.angle_gamma   90.00
#
_symmetry.space_group_name_H-M   'P 1'
#
loop_
_entity.id
_entity.type
_entity.pdbx_description
1 polymer ?
#
loop_
_entity_poly.entity_id
_entity_poly.type
_entity_poly.pdbx_seq_one_letter_code
_entity_poly.pdbx_strand_id
1 'polypeptide(L)'
;MWSTKELEAEVEAILSEKISKNWTIVLYNDDLNTFDWVIECLVKYCGHDTVQAEQCAWFVHTKGKYAVKFGDKYTLKPIYEALLEKGLNAALEQNKS
;
A
#
# COMPACT_ATOMS: atom_id res chain seq x y z
N MET A 1 0.51 -29.10 19.76
CA MET A 1 1.88 -28.76 19.35
C MET A 1 2.05 -28.98 17.85
N TRP A 2 2.70 -28.09 17.17
CA TRP A 2 2.91 -28.22 15.74
C TRP A 2 4.01 -29.23 15.44
N SER A 3 3.79 -30.05 14.42
CA SER A 3 4.84 -30.92 13.93
C SER A 3 5.92 -30.08 13.23
N THR A 4 7.13 -30.62 13.08
CA THR A 4 8.22 -29.94 12.38
C THR A 4 7.80 -29.58 10.95
N LYS A 5 7.09 -30.47 10.28
CA LYS A 5 6.63 -30.28 8.92
C LYS A 5 5.60 -29.15 8.81
N GLU A 6 4.68 -29.08 9.77
CA GLU A 6 3.69 -28.01 9.82
C GLU A 6 4.35 -26.65 10.07
N LEU A 7 5.33 -26.62 10.99
CA LEU A 7 6.06 -25.39 11.29
C LEU A 7 6.87 -24.92 10.10
N GLU A 8 7.55 -25.82 9.40
CA GLU A 8 8.30 -25.48 8.20
C GLU A 8 7.41 -24.91 7.11
N ALA A 9 6.23 -25.53 6.90
CA ALA A 9 5.28 -25.05 5.90
C ALA A 9 4.76 -23.65 6.25
N GLU A 10 4.47 -23.39 7.53
CA GLU A 10 4.01 -22.08 7.99
C GLU A 10 5.09 -21.02 7.83
N VAL A 11 6.32 -21.33 8.23
CA VAL A 11 7.46 -20.39 8.08
C VAL A 11 7.72 -20.11 6.61
N GLU A 12 7.69 -21.14 5.77
CA GLU A 12 7.90 -20.97 4.33
C GLU A 12 6.83 -20.08 3.71
N ALA A 13 5.57 -20.28 4.09
CA ALA A 13 4.46 -19.46 3.60
C ALA A 13 4.63 -18.00 4.02
N ILE A 14 5.00 -17.74 5.26
CA ILE A 14 5.24 -16.39 5.76
C ILE A 14 6.40 -15.72 5.03
N LEU A 15 7.51 -16.43 4.86
CA LEU A 15 8.68 -15.89 4.17
C LEU A 15 8.38 -15.61 2.71
N SER A 16 7.69 -16.53 2.04
CA SER A 16 7.31 -16.35 0.64
C SER A 16 6.44 -15.12 0.44
N GLU A 17 5.45 -14.93 1.30
CA GLU A 17 4.57 -13.76 1.23
C GLU A 17 5.32 -12.47 1.56
N LYS A 18 6.20 -12.51 2.56
CA LYS A 18 6.95 -11.34 3.01
C LYS A 18 7.95 -10.84 1.98
N ILE A 19 8.66 -11.75 1.29
CA ILE A 19 9.65 -11.38 0.28
C ILE A 19 9.03 -11.13 -1.09
N SER A 20 7.76 -11.50 -1.28
CA SER A 20 7.06 -11.28 -2.55
C SER A 20 6.65 -9.81 -2.66
N LYS A 21 7.24 -9.09 -3.62
CA LYS A 21 6.95 -7.67 -3.84
C LYS A 21 5.87 -7.48 -4.90
N ASN A 22 4.90 -8.37 -4.93
CA ASN A 22 3.84 -8.33 -5.93
C ASN A 22 2.52 -7.79 -5.38
N TRP A 23 2.60 -6.94 -4.37
CA TRP A 23 1.44 -6.22 -3.82
C TRP A 23 1.58 -4.72 -4.07
N THR A 24 0.46 -4.04 -4.12
CA THR A 24 0.41 -2.63 -4.44
C THR A 24 -0.66 -1.95 -3.60
N ILE A 25 -0.35 -0.76 -3.10
CA ILE A 25 -1.36 0.14 -2.56
C ILE A 25 -1.80 1.05 -3.70
N VAL A 26 -3.10 1.03 -4.00
CA VAL A 26 -3.72 1.89 -5.01
C VAL A 26 -4.59 2.91 -4.30
N LEU A 27 -4.40 4.19 -4.65
CA LEU A 27 -5.26 5.26 -4.18
C LEU A 27 -6.27 5.61 -5.26
N TYR A 28 -7.52 5.76 -4.84
CA TYR A 28 -8.62 6.17 -5.72
C TYR A 28 -9.00 7.61 -5.42
N ASN A 29 -9.29 8.36 -6.46
CA ASN A 29 -9.76 9.73 -6.32
C ASN A 29 -11.15 9.75 -5.67
N ASP A 30 -11.39 10.76 -4.86
CA ASP A 30 -12.71 11.04 -4.29
C ASP A 30 -12.88 12.55 -4.15
N ASP A 31 -14.11 12.98 -3.80
CA ASP A 31 -14.43 14.39 -3.68
C ASP A 31 -14.27 14.94 -2.25
N LEU A 32 -13.86 14.07 -1.32
CA LEU A 32 -13.78 14.42 0.10
C LEU A 32 -12.38 14.83 0.54
N ASN A 33 -11.36 14.23 -0.07
CA ASN A 33 -9.97 14.48 0.32
C ASN A 33 -9.37 15.57 -0.54
N THR A 34 -8.77 16.59 0.10
CA THR A 34 -8.08 17.65 -0.61
C THR A 34 -6.78 17.12 -1.18
N PHE A 35 -6.29 17.78 -2.23
CA PHE A 35 -5.01 17.47 -2.84
C PHE A 35 -3.87 17.54 -1.80
N ASP A 36 -3.86 18.60 -0.99
CA ASP A 36 -2.84 18.80 0.05
C ASP A 36 -2.87 17.70 1.11
N TRP A 37 -4.06 17.25 1.51
CA TRP A 37 -4.19 16.18 2.48
C TRP A 37 -3.65 14.85 1.94
N VAL A 38 -3.93 14.54 0.68
CA VAL A 38 -3.40 13.34 0.04
C VAL A 38 -1.87 13.39 0.01
N ILE A 39 -1.29 14.53 -0.37
CA ILE A 39 0.17 14.71 -0.36
C ILE A 39 0.74 14.47 1.04
N GLU A 40 0.14 15.09 2.04
CA GLU A 40 0.59 14.94 3.43
C GLU A 40 0.59 13.48 3.88
N CYS A 41 -0.46 12.75 3.57
CA CYS A 41 -0.56 11.33 3.90
C CYS A 41 0.47 10.48 3.17
N LEU A 42 0.73 10.76 1.90
CA LEU A 42 1.72 10.02 1.13
C LEU A 42 3.14 10.25 1.67
N VAL A 43 3.45 11.46 2.08
CA VAL A 43 4.75 11.76 2.71
C VAL A 43 4.85 11.03 4.04
N LYS A 44 3.84 11.13 4.87
CA LYS A 44 3.91 10.63 6.25
C LYS A 44 3.84 9.09 6.33
N TYR A 45 2.98 8.46 5.55
CA TYR A 45 2.72 7.02 5.69
C TYR A 45 3.38 6.17 4.63
N CYS A 46 3.54 6.69 3.41
CA CYS A 46 4.18 5.95 2.32
C CYS A 46 5.68 6.23 2.18
N GLY A 47 6.19 7.20 2.91
CA GLY A 47 7.61 7.53 2.86
C GLY A 47 8.05 8.26 1.60
N HIS A 48 7.10 8.84 0.87
CA HIS A 48 7.43 9.62 -0.34
C HIS A 48 8.06 10.95 0.04
N ASP A 49 8.99 11.44 -0.78
CA ASP A 49 9.37 12.84 -0.69
C ASP A 49 8.23 13.72 -1.23
N THR A 50 8.32 15.04 -1.01
CA THR A 50 7.24 15.96 -1.39
C THR A 50 6.96 15.92 -2.88
N VAL A 51 7.99 15.90 -3.72
CA VAL A 51 7.83 15.88 -5.19
C VAL A 51 7.13 14.59 -5.63
N GLN A 52 7.57 13.45 -5.12
CA GLN A 52 6.96 12.16 -5.43
C GLN A 52 5.51 12.10 -4.98
N ALA A 53 5.22 12.61 -3.77
CA ALA A 53 3.86 12.66 -3.25
C ALA A 53 2.95 13.54 -4.11
N GLU A 54 3.45 14.68 -4.55
CA GLU A 54 2.71 15.58 -5.46
C GLU A 54 2.40 14.90 -6.80
N GLN A 55 3.37 14.19 -7.36
CA GLN A 55 3.18 13.45 -8.61
C GLN A 55 2.12 12.37 -8.46
N CYS A 56 2.19 11.60 -7.38
CA CYS A 56 1.19 10.57 -7.11
C CYS A 56 -0.20 11.17 -6.94
N ALA A 57 -0.33 12.23 -6.16
CA ALA A 57 -1.60 12.91 -5.94
C ALA A 57 -2.18 13.46 -7.25
N TRP A 58 -1.34 14.00 -8.11
CA TRP A 58 -1.73 14.50 -9.43
C TRP A 58 -2.30 13.37 -10.29
N PHE A 59 -1.64 12.22 -10.34
CA PHE A 59 -2.11 11.07 -11.11
C PHE A 59 -3.40 10.47 -10.54
N VAL A 60 -3.54 10.43 -9.21
CA VAL A 60 -4.80 10.01 -8.60
C VAL A 60 -5.94 10.91 -9.06
N HIS A 61 -5.71 12.23 -9.00
CA HIS A 61 -6.72 13.23 -9.38
C HIS A 61 -7.08 13.15 -10.87
N THR A 62 -6.08 13.07 -11.75
CA THR A 62 -6.30 13.15 -13.19
C THR A 62 -6.69 11.82 -13.84
N LYS A 63 -6.22 10.70 -13.29
CA LYS A 63 -6.49 9.36 -13.84
C LYS A 63 -7.58 8.59 -13.08
N GLY A 64 -8.01 9.11 -11.94
CA GLY A 64 -9.02 8.48 -11.11
C GLY A 64 -8.46 7.47 -10.11
N LYS A 65 -7.31 6.88 -10.39
CA LYS A 65 -6.59 5.99 -9.48
C LYS A 65 -5.12 5.93 -9.86
N TYR A 66 -4.28 5.59 -8.90
CA TYR A 66 -2.85 5.45 -9.14
C TYR A 66 -2.20 4.56 -8.09
N ALA A 67 -1.26 3.72 -8.52
CA ALA A 67 -0.46 2.89 -7.62
C ALA A 67 0.57 3.78 -6.92
N VAL A 68 0.48 3.87 -5.59
CA VAL A 68 1.33 4.80 -4.83
C VAL A 68 2.48 4.11 -4.12
N LYS A 69 2.40 2.80 -3.89
CA LYS A 69 3.48 2.07 -3.25
C LYS A 69 3.41 0.60 -3.61
N PHE A 70 4.59 0.01 -3.84
CA PHE A 70 4.76 -1.40 -4.15
C PHE A 70 5.55 -2.09 -3.05
N GLY A 71 5.29 -3.35 -2.84
CA GLY A 71 6.04 -4.11 -1.85
C GLY A 71 5.40 -5.45 -1.55
N ASP A 72 5.76 -6.02 -0.42
CA ASP A 72 5.13 -7.24 0.07
C ASP A 72 3.91 -6.89 0.93
N LYS A 73 3.03 -7.86 1.09
CA LYS A 73 1.78 -7.68 1.82
C LYS A 73 1.99 -7.27 3.27
N TYR A 74 2.95 -7.89 3.95
CA TYR A 74 3.18 -7.62 5.37
C TYR A 74 3.67 -6.19 5.61
N THR A 75 4.50 -5.70 4.72
CA THR A 75 5.01 -4.33 4.81
C THR A 75 3.94 -3.32 4.45
N LEU A 76 3.14 -3.60 3.40
CA LEU A 76 2.14 -2.65 2.90
C LEU A 76 0.89 -2.60 3.75
N LYS A 77 0.51 -3.69 4.40
CA LYS A 77 -0.76 -3.76 5.13
C LYS A 77 -0.92 -2.69 6.20
N PRO A 78 0.05 -2.47 7.10
CA PRO A 78 -0.08 -1.40 8.10
C PRO A 78 -0.12 0.00 7.49
N ILE A 79 0.59 0.22 6.38
CA ILE A 79 0.55 1.49 5.65
C ILE A 79 -0.84 1.71 5.06
N TYR A 80 -1.38 0.69 4.39
CA TYR A 80 -2.72 0.70 3.83
C TYR A 80 -3.78 1.01 4.91
N GLU A 81 -3.69 0.33 6.05
CA GLU A 81 -4.62 0.55 7.16
C GLU A 81 -4.52 1.98 7.70
N ALA A 82 -3.31 2.53 7.78
CA ALA A 82 -3.11 3.91 8.21
C ALA A 82 -3.77 4.90 7.24
N LEU A 83 -3.64 4.66 5.93
CA LEU A 83 -4.28 5.50 4.91
C LEU A 83 -5.81 5.45 5.03
N LEU A 84 -6.37 4.27 5.25
CA LEU A 84 -7.82 4.13 5.47
C LEU A 84 -8.26 4.88 6.72
N GLU A 85 -7.50 4.78 7.79
CA GLU A 85 -7.80 5.47 9.04
C GLU A 85 -7.82 6.99 8.87
N LYS A 86 -7.00 7.50 7.95
CA LYS A 86 -6.96 8.93 7.64
C LYS A 86 -8.01 9.36 6.62
N GLY A 87 -8.89 8.45 6.24
CA GLY A 87 -10.02 8.75 5.37
C GLY A 87 -9.72 8.68 3.88
N LEU A 88 -8.55 8.19 3.49
CA LEU A 88 -8.22 8.04 2.08
C LEU A 88 -8.91 6.79 1.50
N ASN A 89 -9.22 6.85 0.22
CA ASN A 89 -9.84 5.75 -0.50
C ASN A 89 -8.74 4.87 -1.12
N ALA A 90 -8.26 3.91 -0.32
CA ALA A 90 -7.13 3.06 -0.70
C ALA A 90 -7.55 1.60 -0.82
N ALA A 91 -6.84 0.86 -1.64
CA ALA A 91 -6.98 -0.59 -1.76
C ALA A 91 -5.59 -1.24 -1.72
N LEU A 92 -5.54 -2.43 -1.13
CA LEU A 92 -4.34 -3.26 -1.14
C LEU A 92 -4.58 -4.40 -2.11
N GLU A 93 -3.87 -4.38 -3.23
CA GLU A 93 -4.11 -5.29 -4.35
C GLU A 93 -2.90 -6.15 -4.63
N GLN A 94 -3.16 -7.42 -4.93
CA GLN A 94 -2.11 -8.32 -5.40
C GLN A 94 -1.95 -8.13 -6.89
N ASN A 95 -0.71 -7.90 -7.33
CA ASN A 95 -0.40 -7.79 -8.74
C ASN A 95 -0.41 -9.17 -9.37
N LYS A 96 -1.07 -9.30 -10.51
CA LYS A 96 -1.02 -10.53 -11.28
C LYS A 96 0.18 -10.46 -12.22
N SER A 97 1.00 -11.46 -12.12
CA SER A 97 2.15 -11.60 -13.04
C SER A 97 1.73 -12.31 -14.30
#